data_8e80eaee4a989d8d539e7e913d98b953
#
_entry.id   8e80eaee4a989d8d539e7e913d98b953
#
_cell.length_a   1.000
_cell.length_b   1.000
_cell.length_c   1.000
_cell.angle_alpha   90.00
_cell.angle_beta   90.00
_cell.angle_gamma   90.00
#
_symmetry.space_group_name_H-M   'P 1'
#
loop_
_entity.id
_entity.type
_entity.pdbx_description
1 polymer ?
#
loop_
_entity_poly.entity_id
_entity_poly.type
_entity_poly.pdbx_seq_one_letter_code
_entity_poly.pdbx_strand_id
1 'polypeptide(L)'
;RLYPLMARRELGPAALAVAQAVERMVRGVDRFVVGCSGGPDSLALALASKWASRRCESGVRVVIVDHQLQQGSDEVAERTRDLLARRGMDACVRRVDVDANDPDGPEAAARTARRAALLDVAGDEPVLLGHTRDDQAEQVLLSLARGSGATSLAGIRPRSGQFWHPLLEVRRAQTVQALSLIHI
;
A
#
# COMPACT_ATOMS: atom_id res chain seq x y z
N ARG A 1 27.52 -11.06 26.74
CA ARG A 1 27.41 -9.84 25.92
C ARG A 1 25.99 -9.35 26.01
N LEU A 2 25.80 -8.30 26.84
CA LEU A 2 24.51 -7.61 27.02
C LEU A 2 24.23 -6.80 25.74
N TYR A 3 23.24 -7.22 24.98
CA TYR A 3 22.64 -6.34 23.97
C TYR A 3 21.90 -5.22 24.72
N PRO A 4 22.14 -3.95 24.39
CA PRO A 4 21.37 -2.88 25.00
C PRO A 4 19.91 -3.05 24.65
N LEU A 5 19.06 -3.04 25.67
CA LEU A 5 17.60 -2.89 25.53
C LEU A 5 17.37 -1.55 24.80
N MET A 6 17.32 -1.57 23.49
CA MET A 6 16.74 -0.46 22.74
C MET A 6 15.28 -0.39 23.15
N ALA A 7 14.95 0.68 23.87
CA ALA A 7 13.62 1.01 24.31
C ALA A 7 12.64 0.71 23.15
N ARG A 8 11.69 -0.21 23.38
CA ARG A 8 10.52 -0.39 22.54
C ARG A 8 9.83 0.97 22.49
N ARG A 9 10.04 1.74 21.43
CA ARG A 9 9.15 2.86 21.14
C ARG A 9 7.80 2.21 20.91
N GLU A 10 6.93 2.31 21.89
CA GLU A 10 5.55 1.88 21.75
C GLU A 10 4.95 2.65 20.59
N LEU A 11 4.38 1.91 19.63
CA LEU A 11 3.63 2.53 18.54
C LEU A 11 2.44 3.27 19.16
N GLY A 12 2.24 4.53 18.79
CA GLY A 12 1.03 5.24 19.17
C GLY A 12 -0.24 4.49 18.66
N PRO A 13 -1.42 4.75 19.25
CA PRO A 13 -2.63 3.98 18.95
C PRO A 13 -2.96 3.87 17.46
N ALA A 14 -2.80 4.94 16.68
CA ALA A 14 -3.04 4.94 15.24
C ALA A 14 -2.05 4.05 14.49
N ALA A 15 -0.75 4.17 14.78
CA ALA A 15 0.28 3.35 14.16
C ALA A 15 0.11 1.87 14.52
N LEU A 16 -0.28 1.58 15.76
CA LEU A 16 -0.57 0.21 16.21
C LEU A 16 -1.79 -0.37 15.49
N ALA A 17 -2.86 0.40 15.31
CA ALA A 17 -4.05 -0.05 14.59
C ALA A 17 -3.71 -0.42 13.12
N VAL A 18 -2.94 0.41 12.43
CA VAL A 18 -2.47 0.14 11.07
C VAL A 18 -1.59 -1.10 11.04
N ALA A 19 -0.64 -1.22 11.96
CA ALA A 19 0.30 -2.35 12.02
C ALA A 19 -0.40 -3.68 12.32
N GLN A 20 -1.36 -3.69 13.26
CA GLN A 20 -2.15 -4.87 13.57
C GLN A 20 -3.08 -5.30 12.43
N ALA A 21 -3.62 -4.33 11.65
CA ALA A 21 -4.42 -4.65 10.47
C ALA A 21 -3.59 -5.42 9.43
N VAL A 22 -2.35 -4.98 9.19
CA VAL A 22 -1.41 -5.70 8.30
C VAL A 22 -1.03 -7.06 8.89
N GLU A 23 -0.63 -7.12 10.17
CA GLU A 23 -0.23 -8.37 10.84
C GLU A 23 -1.31 -9.45 10.72
N ARG A 24 -2.57 -9.10 10.98
CA ARG A 24 -3.68 -10.06 10.83
C ARG A 24 -3.79 -10.64 9.42
N MET A 25 -3.50 -9.84 8.40
CA MET A 25 -3.65 -10.26 7.00
C MET A 25 -2.47 -11.11 6.51
N VAL A 26 -1.24 -10.83 6.97
CA VAL A 26 -0.03 -11.52 6.51
C VAL A 26 0.43 -12.68 7.41
N ARG A 27 -0.33 -13.00 8.46
CA ARG A 27 0.01 -14.12 9.34
C ARG A 27 0.02 -15.43 8.58
N GLY A 28 1.14 -16.16 8.65
CA GLY A 28 1.35 -17.40 7.91
C GLY A 28 1.71 -17.21 6.43
N VAL A 29 2.06 -15.98 6.03
CA VAL A 29 2.55 -15.68 4.68
C VAL A 29 4.07 -15.57 4.75
N ASP A 30 4.79 -16.32 3.92
CA ASP A 30 6.25 -16.32 3.91
C ASP A 30 6.83 -15.03 3.32
N ARG A 31 6.23 -14.52 2.25
CA ARG A 31 6.67 -13.31 1.55
C ARG A 31 5.49 -12.55 0.96
N PHE A 32 5.61 -11.23 0.91
CA PHE A 32 4.60 -10.37 0.27
C PHE A 32 5.20 -9.08 -0.26
N VAL A 33 4.51 -8.49 -1.22
CA VAL A 33 4.86 -7.20 -1.83
C VAL A 33 3.90 -6.12 -1.36
N VAL A 34 4.39 -4.90 -1.23
CA VAL A 34 3.58 -3.71 -0.92
C VAL A 34 3.65 -2.75 -2.09
N GLY A 35 2.51 -2.44 -2.69
CA GLY A 35 2.41 -1.36 -3.67
C GLY A 35 2.34 0.00 -2.97
N CYS A 36 3.30 0.87 -3.26
CA CYS A 36 3.40 2.21 -2.67
C CYS A 36 3.33 3.29 -3.76
N SER A 37 2.42 4.24 -3.61
CA SER A 37 2.28 5.40 -4.51
C SER A 37 3.02 6.66 -4.01
N GLY A 38 3.60 6.61 -2.81
CA GLY A 38 4.17 7.78 -2.13
C GLY A 38 3.16 8.61 -1.33
N GLY A 39 1.87 8.36 -1.50
CA GLY A 39 0.84 8.99 -0.68
C GLY A 39 0.79 8.45 0.76
N PRO A 40 0.14 9.17 1.70
CA PRO A 40 0.18 8.87 3.12
C PRO A 40 -0.32 7.45 3.45
N ASP A 41 -1.40 7.00 2.86
CA ASP A 41 -1.96 5.66 3.14
C ASP A 41 -1.00 4.55 2.73
N SER A 42 -0.38 4.66 1.56
CA SER A 42 0.57 3.68 1.05
C SER A 42 1.90 3.70 1.81
N LEU A 43 2.35 4.86 2.28
CA LEU A 43 3.52 4.98 3.15
C LEU A 43 3.25 4.38 4.53
N ALA A 44 2.09 4.66 5.13
CA ALA A 44 1.68 4.05 6.38
C ALA A 44 1.59 2.53 6.26
N LEU A 45 1.03 2.02 5.15
CA LEU A 45 1.01 0.59 4.85
C LEU A 45 2.42 0.01 4.78
N ALA A 46 3.34 0.64 4.03
CA ALA A 46 4.71 0.16 3.89
C ALA A 46 5.43 0.05 5.24
N LEU A 47 5.35 1.09 6.08
CA LEU A 47 5.98 1.10 7.40
C LEU A 47 5.35 0.08 8.36
N ALA A 48 4.02 -0.05 8.35
CA ALA A 48 3.30 -1.06 9.11
C ALA A 48 3.67 -2.48 8.65
N SER A 49 3.87 -2.67 7.35
CA SER A 49 4.29 -3.95 6.77
C SER A 49 5.67 -4.38 7.24
N LYS A 50 6.60 -3.45 7.40
CA LYS A 50 7.91 -3.75 8.01
C LYS A 50 7.79 -4.23 9.46
N TRP A 51 6.90 -3.60 10.24
CA TRP A 51 6.66 -4.03 11.61
C TRP A 51 5.99 -5.41 11.66
N ALA A 52 4.96 -5.63 10.83
CA ALA A 52 4.24 -6.90 10.75
C ALA A 52 5.15 -8.04 10.25
N SER A 53 6.01 -7.79 9.24
CA SER A 53 6.92 -8.78 8.70
C SER A 53 7.88 -9.36 9.74
N ARG A 54 8.37 -8.51 10.66
CA ARG A 54 9.24 -8.95 11.76
C ARG A 54 8.51 -9.82 12.78
N ARG A 55 7.21 -9.58 13.00
CA ARG A 55 6.40 -10.35 13.95
C ARG A 55 5.91 -11.67 13.38
N CYS A 56 5.68 -11.69 12.06
CA CYS A 56 5.22 -12.86 11.33
C CYS A 56 6.38 -13.67 10.70
N GLU A 57 7.62 -13.21 10.88
CA GLU A 57 8.83 -13.81 10.25
C GLU A 57 8.73 -13.86 8.72
N SER A 58 8.06 -12.86 8.12
CA SER A 58 7.79 -12.77 6.68
C SER A 58 8.82 -11.88 5.97
N GLY A 59 9.10 -12.18 4.70
CA GLY A 59 9.81 -11.26 3.80
C GLY A 59 8.86 -10.19 3.26
N VAL A 60 9.33 -8.93 3.19
CA VAL A 60 8.56 -7.83 2.59
C VAL A 60 9.42 -7.03 1.62
N ARG A 61 8.85 -6.74 0.44
CA ARG A 61 9.41 -5.81 -0.55
C ARG A 61 8.40 -4.73 -0.88
N VAL A 62 8.87 -3.50 -1.08
CA VAL A 62 8.02 -2.37 -1.48
C VAL A 62 8.30 -2.02 -2.94
N VAL A 63 7.25 -1.85 -3.72
CA VAL A 63 7.31 -1.45 -5.12
C VAL A 63 6.61 -0.12 -5.29
N ILE A 64 7.34 0.88 -5.73
CA ILE A 64 6.82 2.19 -6.11
C ILE A 64 6.62 2.18 -7.62
N VAL A 65 5.39 2.41 -8.09
CA VAL A 65 5.11 2.46 -9.53
C VAL A 65 4.98 3.92 -9.98
N ASP A 66 5.87 4.33 -10.86
CA ASP A 66 5.84 5.63 -11.53
C ASP A 66 5.17 5.50 -12.89
N HIS A 67 4.03 6.18 -13.06
CA HIS A 67 3.24 6.18 -14.30
C HIS A 67 3.68 7.23 -15.31
N GLN A 68 4.61 8.11 -14.95
CA GLN A 68 5.11 9.19 -15.78
C GLN A 68 4.02 10.17 -16.31
N LEU A 69 2.82 10.16 -15.69
CA LEU A 69 1.69 11.01 -16.11
C LEU A 69 1.81 12.46 -15.63
N GLN A 70 2.62 12.72 -14.62
CA GLN A 70 2.82 14.05 -14.05
C GLN A 70 4.29 14.42 -14.11
N GLN A 71 4.56 15.68 -14.44
CA GLN A 71 5.93 16.21 -14.41
C GLN A 71 6.50 16.07 -12.98
N GLY A 72 7.70 15.49 -12.86
CA GLY A 72 8.35 15.25 -11.57
C GLY A 72 7.89 14.01 -10.80
N SER A 73 7.05 13.15 -11.42
CA SER A 73 6.63 11.89 -10.78
C SER A 73 7.79 10.95 -10.49
N ASP A 74 8.81 10.96 -11.32
CA ASP A 74 10.07 10.23 -11.16
C ASP A 74 10.83 10.67 -9.90
N GLU A 75 10.94 11.98 -9.66
CA GLU A 75 11.57 12.49 -8.44
C GLU A 75 10.80 12.08 -7.18
N VAL A 76 9.47 12.10 -7.23
CA VAL A 76 8.61 11.67 -6.10
C VAL A 76 8.82 10.19 -5.84
N ALA A 77 8.86 9.36 -6.87
CA ALA A 77 9.09 7.92 -6.75
C ALA A 77 10.48 7.61 -6.13
N GLU A 78 11.53 8.29 -6.61
CA GLU A 78 12.88 8.12 -6.10
C GLU A 78 13.02 8.61 -4.64
N ARG A 79 12.45 9.75 -4.29
CA ARG A 79 12.42 10.24 -2.90
C ARG A 79 11.70 9.27 -1.97
N THR A 80 10.60 8.67 -2.45
CA THR A 80 9.84 7.67 -1.69
C THR A 80 10.67 6.41 -1.47
N ARG A 81 11.36 5.92 -2.50
CA ARG A 81 12.29 4.79 -2.39
C ARG A 81 13.38 5.08 -1.35
N ASP A 82 14.03 6.25 -1.45
CA ASP A 82 15.13 6.63 -0.56
C ASP A 82 14.66 6.77 0.90
N LEU A 83 13.44 7.31 1.10
CA LEU A 83 12.81 7.38 2.41
C LEU A 83 12.65 5.98 3.03
N LEU A 84 12.15 5.03 2.27
CA LEU A 84 11.91 3.65 2.71
C LEU A 84 13.24 2.90 2.91
N ALA A 85 14.20 3.09 2.03
CA ALA A 85 15.55 2.51 2.12
C ALA A 85 16.28 2.98 3.39
N ARG A 86 16.23 4.29 3.72
CA ARG A 86 16.79 4.83 4.97
C ARG A 86 16.15 4.22 6.22
N ARG A 87 14.95 3.68 6.10
CA ARG A 87 14.27 2.92 7.17
C ARG A 87 14.55 1.42 7.10
N GLY A 88 15.49 0.99 6.25
CA GLY A 88 15.93 -0.40 6.10
C GLY A 88 14.86 -1.28 5.46
N MET A 89 14.10 -0.76 4.50
CA MET A 89 13.17 -1.54 3.69
C MET A 89 13.77 -1.83 2.31
N ASP A 90 13.50 -3.03 1.80
CA ASP A 90 13.77 -3.36 0.39
C ASP A 90 12.71 -2.67 -0.47
N ALA A 91 13.09 -1.59 -1.15
CA ALA A 91 12.20 -0.77 -1.96
C ALA A 91 12.78 -0.52 -3.35
N CYS A 92 11.96 -0.71 -4.38
CA CYS A 92 12.34 -0.45 -5.76
C CYS A 92 11.29 0.39 -6.50
N VAL A 93 11.74 1.14 -7.51
CA VAL A 93 10.89 1.87 -8.42
C VAL A 93 10.69 1.04 -9.69
N ARG A 94 9.44 1.00 -10.18
CA ARG A 94 9.07 0.47 -11.49
C ARG A 94 8.43 1.58 -12.30
N ARG A 95 9.06 1.95 -13.41
CA ARG A 95 8.47 2.88 -14.39
C ARG A 95 7.61 2.10 -15.35
N VAL A 96 6.43 2.63 -15.63
CA VAL A 96 5.48 2.04 -16.57
C VAL A 96 5.04 3.09 -17.58
N ASP A 97 4.95 2.66 -18.83
CA ASP A 97 4.34 3.47 -19.88
C ASP A 97 2.83 3.26 -19.84
N VAL A 98 2.10 4.36 -19.89
CA VAL A 98 0.64 4.36 -19.91
C VAL A 98 0.18 4.69 -21.31
N ASP A 99 -0.64 3.84 -21.91
CA ASP A 99 -1.24 4.12 -23.22
C ASP A 99 -2.23 5.28 -23.08
N ALA A 100 -1.86 6.44 -23.66
CA ALA A 100 -2.71 7.62 -23.66
C ALA A 100 -3.98 7.47 -24.53
N ASN A 101 -4.01 6.45 -25.39
CA ASN A 101 -5.14 6.18 -26.31
C ASN A 101 -6.01 4.99 -25.83
N ASP A 102 -5.83 4.55 -24.60
CA ASP A 102 -6.64 3.47 -24.02
C ASP A 102 -8.13 3.84 -24.09
N PRO A 103 -9.00 2.97 -24.63
CA PRO A 103 -10.42 3.26 -24.78
C PRO A 103 -11.15 3.49 -23.46
N ASP A 104 -10.63 2.95 -22.35
CA ASP A 104 -11.17 3.16 -21.00
C ASP A 104 -10.60 4.41 -20.30
N GLY A 105 -9.74 5.15 -21.01
CA GLY A 105 -9.15 6.40 -20.55
C GLY A 105 -7.82 6.21 -19.80
N PRO A 106 -7.05 7.31 -19.64
CA PRO A 106 -5.69 7.27 -19.12
C PRO A 106 -5.60 6.81 -17.66
N GLU A 107 -6.64 7.03 -16.87
CA GLU A 107 -6.68 6.58 -15.48
C GLU A 107 -6.82 5.05 -15.38
N ALA A 108 -7.68 4.46 -16.21
CA ALA A 108 -7.86 3.01 -16.30
C ALA A 108 -6.59 2.33 -16.83
N ALA A 109 -5.97 2.90 -17.88
CA ALA A 109 -4.70 2.45 -18.40
C ALA A 109 -3.58 2.48 -17.34
N ALA A 110 -3.46 3.57 -16.60
CA ALA A 110 -2.49 3.70 -15.51
C ALA A 110 -2.72 2.67 -14.40
N ARG A 111 -3.99 2.42 -14.05
CA ARG A 111 -4.35 1.40 -13.07
C ARG A 111 -3.95 -0.01 -13.55
N THR A 112 -4.19 -0.33 -14.80
CA THR A 112 -3.83 -1.60 -15.42
C THR A 112 -2.32 -1.78 -15.48
N ALA A 113 -1.58 -0.79 -15.97
CA ALA A 113 -0.13 -0.79 -16.02
C ALA A 113 0.50 -0.97 -14.62
N ARG A 114 -0.03 -0.24 -13.61
CA ARG A 114 0.41 -0.39 -12.23
C ARG A 114 0.22 -1.81 -11.69
N ARG A 115 -0.96 -2.40 -11.92
CA ARG A 115 -1.24 -3.76 -11.46
C ARG A 115 -0.31 -4.77 -12.13
N ALA A 116 -0.08 -4.65 -13.43
CA ALA A 116 0.85 -5.51 -14.16
C ALA A 116 2.28 -5.41 -13.60
N ALA A 117 2.79 -4.19 -13.37
CA ALA A 117 4.12 -3.99 -12.81
C ALA A 117 4.27 -4.56 -11.37
N LEU A 118 3.23 -4.48 -10.57
CA LEU A 118 3.22 -5.07 -9.23
C LEU A 118 3.24 -6.59 -9.28
N LEU A 119 2.47 -7.20 -10.16
CA LEU A 119 2.42 -8.66 -10.35
C LEU A 119 3.73 -9.21 -10.91
N ASP A 120 4.37 -8.48 -11.84
CA ASP A 120 5.68 -8.85 -12.40
C ASP A 120 6.75 -9.00 -11.30
N VAL A 121 6.75 -8.09 -10.34
CA VAL A 121 7.69 -8.14 -9.21
C VAL A 121 7.29 -9.18 -8.16
N ALA A 122 5.98 -9.35 -7.95
CA ALA A 122 5.45 -10.24 -6.91
C ALA A 122 5.52 -11.72 -7.28
N GLY A 123 5.48 -12.06 -8.59
CA GLY A 123 5.30 -13.45 -8.99
C GLY A 123 4.01 -14.01 -8.39
N ASP A 124 4.11 -15.03 -7.54
CA ASP A 124 2.97 -15.64 -6.85
C ASP A 124 2.71 -15.05 -5.44
N GLU A 125 3.55 -14.11 -4.98
CA GLU A 125 3.42 -13.50 -3.66
C GLU A 125 2.20 -12.55 -3.61
N PRO A 126 1.48 -12.45 -2.47
CA PRO A 126 0.39 -11.48 -2.36
C PRO A 126 0.90 -10.04 -2.40
N VAL A 127 0.10 -9.16 -3.01
CA VAL A 127 0.37 -7.72 -3.16
C VAL A 127 -0.58 -6.93 -2.27
N LEU A 128 -0.04 -6.21 -1.29
CA LEU A 128 -0.81 -5.36 -0.40
C LEU A 128 -0.96 -3.95 -0.97
N LEU A 129 -2.19 -3.43 -0.92
CA LEU A 129 -2.53 -2.08 -1.36
C LEU A 129 -3.17 -1.27 -0.23
N GLY A 130 -2.87 0.02 -0.16
CA GLY A 130 -3.23 0.92 0.93
C GLY A 130 -4.62 1.55 0.83
N HIS A 131 -5.62 0.82 0.30
CA HIS A 131 -7.00 1.31 0.31
C HIS A 131 -7.54 1.29 1.74
N THR A 132 -8.14 2.41 2.14
CA THR A 132 -8.67 2.65 3.47
C THR A 132 -10.19 2.50 3.52
N ARG A 133 -10.77 2.68 4.72
CA ARG A 133 -12.23 2.74 4.91
C ARG A 133 -12.86 3.90 4.15
N ASP A 134 -12.12 5.00 3.98
CA ASP A 134 -12.57 6.18 3.24
C ASP A 134 -12.65 5.85 1.74
N ASP A 135 -11.68 5.14 1.18
CA ASP A 135 -11.73 4.67 -0.21
C ASP A 135 -12.89 3.68 -0.43
N GLN A 136 -13.18 2.84 0.56
CA GLN A 136 -14.31 1.94 0.54
C GLN A 136 -15.64 2.73 0.45
N ALA A 137 -15.79 3.77 1.26
CA ALA A 137 -16.98 4.62 1.24
C ALA A 137 -17.10 5.38 -0.10
N GLU A 138 -16.02 5.94 -0.61
CA GLU A 138 -15.98 6.62 -1.91
C GLU A 138 -16.38 5.66 -3.04
N GLN A 139 -15.90 4.43 -3.04
CA GLN A 139 -16.23 3.42 -4.05
C GLN A 139 -17.73 3.06 -4.01
N VAL A 140 -18.30 2.87 -2.84
CA VAL A 140 -19.73 2.58 -2.68
C VAL A 140 -20.58 3.75 -3.16
N LEU A 141 -20.23 5.00 -2.79
CA LEU A 141 -20.96 6.20 -3.22
C LEU A 141 -20.91 6.38 -4.73
N LEU A 142 -19.75 6.17 -5.36
CA LEU A 142 -19.60 6.23 -6.81
C LEU A 142 -20.43 5.15 -7.52
N SER A 143 -20.50 3.96 -6.96
CA SER A 143 -21.34 2.89 -7.50
C SER A 143 -22.83 3.20 -7.41
N LEU A 144 -23.26 3.80 -6.30
CA LEU A 144 -24.63 4.28 -6.13
C LEU A 144 -24.99 5.40 -7.13
N ALA A 145 -24.08 6.38 -7.31
CA ALA A 145 -24.29 7.50 -8.21
C ALA A 145 -24.40 7.06 -9.70
N ARG A 146 -23.74 5.96 -10.06
CA ARG A 146 -23.82 5.37 -11.41
C ARG A 146 -25.04 4.47 -11.62
N GLY A 147 -25.91 4.28 -10.63
CA GLY A 147 -27.06 3.38 -10.70
C GLY A 147 -26.66 1.91 -10.83
N SER A 148 -25.45 1.55 -10.37
CA SER A 148 -24.93 0.20 -10.49
C SER A 148 -25.68 -0.76 -9.55
N GLY A 149 -25.96 -2.00 -10.04
CA GLY A 149 -26.70 -3.01 -9.26
C GLY A 149 -25.98 -3.47 -7.99
N ALA A 150 -26.64 -4.29 -7.20
CA ALA A 150 -26.20 -4.74 -5.86
C ALA A 150 -24.76 -5.30 -5.81
N THR A 151 -24.29 -5.91 -6.88
CA THR A 151 -22.92 -6.46 -6.97
C THR A 151 -21.83 -5.37 -6.94
N SER A 152 -22.12 -4.20 -7.50
CA SER A 152 -21.22 -3.04 -7.51
C SER A 152 -21.18 -2.30 -6.16
N LEU A 153 -22.19 -2.50 -5.32
CA LEU A 153 -22.24 -1.93 -3.97
C LEU A 153 -21.36 -2.67 -2.96
N ALA A 154 -20.84 -3.84 -3.33
CA ALA A 154 -19.96 -4.63 -2.46
C ALA A 154 -18.61 -3.93 -2.14
N GLY A 155 -18.28 -2.85 -2.87
CA GLY A 155 -17.05 -2.08 -2.65
C GLY A 155 -15.77 -2.89 -2.92
N ILE A 156 -14.68 -2.49 -2.28
CA ILE A 156 -13.37 -3.13 -2.37
C ILE A 156 -13.37 -4.39 -1.49
N ARG A 157 -13.01 -5.52 -2.06
CA ARG A 157 -12.90 -6.78 -1.30
C ARG A 157 -11.58 -6.83 -0.53
N PRO A 158 -11.55 -7.37 0.72
CA PRO A 158 -10.30 -7.53 1.47
C PRO A 158 -9.23 -8.32 0.72
N ARG A 159 -9.65 -9.32 -0.06
CA ARG A 159 -8.79 -10.09 -0.98
C ARG A 159 -9.47 -10.20 -2.34
N SER A 160 -8.74 -9.86 -3.39
CA SER A 160 -9.19 -9.97 -4.77
C SER A 160 -8.06 -10.57 -5.60
N GLY A 161 -8.07 -11.90 -5.71
CA GLY A 161 -6.93 -12.65 -6.24
C GLY A 161 -5.68 -12.37 -5.41
N GLN A 162 -4.61 -11.98 -6.07
CA GLN A 162 -3.32 -11.70 -5.46
C GLN A 162 -3.26 -10.32 -4.75
N PHE A 163 -4.23 -9.43 -4.99
CA PHE A 163 -4.31 -8.11 -4.35
C PHE A 163 -5.09 -8.16 -3.05
N TRP A 164 -4.44 -7.75 -1.96
CA TRP A 164 -5.00 -7.73 -0.61
C TRP A 164 -5.05 -6.32 -0.05
N HIS A 165 -6.08 -6.00 0.71
CA HIS A 165 -6.38 -4.66 1.19
C HIS A 165 -6.53 -4.66 2.72
N PRO A 166 -5.42 -4.63 3.48
CA PRO A 166 -5.46 -4.76 4.94
C PRO A 166 -6.09 -3.57 5.66
N LEU A 167 -6.14 -2.38 5.02
CA LEU A 167 -6.55 -1.14 5.68
C LEU A 167 -8.02 -0.76 5.46
N LEU A 168 -8.87 -1.65 4.94
CA LEU A 168 -10.28 -1.33 4.66
C LEU A 168 -11.12 -0.99 5.90
N GLU A 169 -10.66 -1.31 7.10
CA GLU A 169 -11.29 -0.93 8.37
C GLU A 169 -10.59 0.26 9.05
N VAL A 170 -9.45 0.69 8.51
CA VAL A 170 -8.65 1.81 9.01
C VAL A 170 -9.08 3.09 8.33
N ARG A 171 -9.29 4.17 9.09
CA ARG A 171 -9.61 5.49 8.54
C ARG A 171 -8.35 6.17 8.00
N ARG A 172 -8.49 6.96 6.94
CA ARG A 172 -7.39 7.79 6.37
C ARG A 172 -6.75 8.71 7.43
N ALA A 173 -7.55 9.25 8.34
CA ALA A 173 -7.03 10.04 9.46
C ALA A 173 -6.04 9.25 10.35
N GLN A 174 -6.22 7.94 10.52
CA GLN A 174 -5.32 7.10 11.30
C GLN A 174 -4.00 6.83 10.56
N THR A 175 -4.02 6.67 9.24
CA THR A 175 -2.79 6.50 8.44
C THR A 175 -1.94 7.79 8.47
N VAL A 176 -2.58 8.95 8.32
CA VAL A 176 -1.92 10.26 8.44
C VAL A 176 -1.33 10.45 9.85
N GLN A 177 -2.10 10.15 10.90
CA GLN A 177 -1.63 10.25 12.27
C GLN A 177 -0.48 9.27 12.56
N ALA A 178 -0.52 8.06 12.01
CA ALA A 178 0.56 7.10 12.13
C ALA A 178 1.89 7.63 11.56
N LEU A 179 1.84 8.34 10.43
CA LEU A 179 3.02 8.95 9.81
C LEU A 179 3.57 10.13 10.61
N SER A 180 2.71 10.99 11.18
CA SER A 180 3.15 12.15 11.96
C SER A 180 3.99 11.76 13.17
N LEU A 181 3.74 10.59 13.76
CA LEU A 181 4.51 10.04 14.88
C LEU A 181 5.89 9.50 14.47
N ILE A 182 6.10 9.29 13.17
CA ILE A 182 7.35 8.75 12.61
C ILE A 182 8.22 9.88 12.03
N HIS A 183 7.81 11.15 12.19
CA HIS A 183 8.49 12.34 11.65
C HIS A 183 8.74 12.23 10.13
N ILE A 184 7.67 11.99 9.38
CA ILE A 184 7.63 12.04 7.92
C ILE A 184 6.76 13.22 7.50
#